data_5cc51a4721bf66357fe7a1e33443550e
#
_entry.id   5cc51a4721bf66357fe7a1e33443550e
#
_cell.length_a   1.000
_cell.length_b   1.000
_cell.length_c   1.000
_cell.angle_alpha   90.00
_cell.angle_beta   90.00
_cell.angle_gamma   90.00
#
_symmetry.space_group_name_H-M   'P 1'
#
loop_
_entity.id
_entity.type
_entity.pdbx_description
1 polymer ?
#
loop_
_entity_poly.entity_id
_entity_poly.type
_entity_poly.pdbx_seq_one_letter_code
_entity_poly.pdbx_strand_id
1 'polypeptide(L)'
;MSAEQPTEARAIAPVVCVQNNYNVATRCDRELVDRCAREGIAYTPFFPLGGFTPLQSAVLDAVAARLGASPRQDALAWLRQHSATILLIPGTSSVAHLRENIAATTSNCRPTRSTNSTGSARPDVWV
;
A
#
# COMPACT_ATOMS: atom_id res chain seq x y z
N MET A 1 15.14 -3.58 4.92
CA MET A 1 15.69 -4.53 3.93
C MET A 1 16.09 -3.71 2.71
N SER A 2 17.28 -3.93 2.13
CA SER A 2 17.67 -3.30 0.87
C SER A 2 17.10 -4.08 -0.33
N ALA A 3 17.03 -3.45 -1.50
CA ALA A 3 16.57 -4.11 -2.72
C ALA A 3 17.47 -5.27 -3.20
N GLU A 4 18.71 -5.36 -2.71
CA GLU A 4 19.69 -6.39 -3.07
C GLU A 4 19.52 -7.67 -2.24
N GLN A 5 19.16 -7.55 -0.98
CA GLN A 5 19.02 -8.68 -0.05
C GLN A 5 18.07 -9.80 -0.54
N PRO A 6 16.92 -9.52 -1.18
CA PRO A 6 16.10 -10.58 -1.78
C PRO A 6 16.83 -11.36 -2.89
N THR A 7 17.72 -10.71 -3.65
CA THR A 7 18.52 -11.39 -4.68
C THR A 7 19.49 -12.37 -4.06
N GLU A 8 20.21 -11.93 -3.03
CA GLU A 8 21.15 -12.78 -2.29
C GLU A 8 20.44 -13.95 -1.64
N ALA A 9 19.30 -13.69 -0.98
CA ALA A 9 18.50 -14.75 -0.35
C ALA A 9 18.03 -15.81 -1.36
N ARG A 10 17.59 -15.39 -2.55
CA ARG A 10 17.14 -16.28 -3.61
C ARG A 10 18.25 -17.12 -4.24
N ALA A 11 19.48 -16.69 -4.13
CA ALA A 11 20.63 -17.51 -4.54
C ALA A 11 20.86 -18.71 -3.58
N ILE A 12 20.31 -18.63 -2.36
CA ILE A 12 20.46 -19.65 -1.32
C ILE A 12 19.22 -20.55 -1.27
N ALA A 13 18.01 -19.95 -1.30
CA ALA A 13 16.75 -20.68 -1.17
C ALA A 13 15.60 -19.94 -1.89
N PRO A 14 14.49 -20.65 -2.25
CA PRO A 14 13.29 -20.01 -2.77
C PRO A 14 12.72 -18.98 -1.76
N VAL A 15 12.47 -17.75 -2.24
CA VAL A 15 11.81 -16.70 -1.45
C VAL A 15 10.42 -16.48 -2.03
N VAL A 16 9.39 -16.75 -1.24
CA VAL A 16 7.98 -16.64 -1.66
C VAL A 16 7.30 -15.37 -1.15
N CYS A 17 7.88 -14.73 -0.14
CA CYS A 17 7.35 -13.51 0.47
C CYS A 17 8.47 -12.60 0.96
N VAL A 18 8.29 -11.30 0.79
CA VAL A 18 9.14 -10.25 1.36
C VAL A 18 8.31 -9.41 2.30
N GLN A 19 8.86 -9.07 3.46
CA GLN A 19 8.19 -8.19 4.42
C GLN A 19 9.05 -6.98 4.73
N ASN A 20 8.50 -5.77 4.52
CA ASN A 20 9.18 -4.53 4.85
C ASN A 20 8.20 -3.39 5.15
N ASN A 21 8.70 -2.23 5.58
CA ASN A 21 7.86 -1.07 5.88
C ASN A 21 7.41 -0.39 4.58
N TYR A 22 6.11 -0.44 4.31
CA TYR A 22 5.53 0.25 3.17
C TYR A 22 4.08 0.64 3.46
N ASN A 23 3.76 1.92 3.30
CA ASN A 23 2.41 2.45 3.48
C ASN A 23 2.29 3.78 2.73
N VAL A 24 1.13 4.43 2.82
CA VAL A 24 0.85 5.70 2.13
C VAL A 24 1.86 6.80 2.45
N ALA A 25 2.41 6.82 3.68
CA ALA A 25 3.40 7.81 4.12
C ALA A 25 4.84 7.37 3.86
N THR A 26 5.11 6.05 3.84
CA THR A 26 6.45 5.48 3.66
C THR A 26 6.51 4.69 2.37
N ARG A 27 7.10 5.27 1.32
CA ARG A 27 7.10 4.73 -0.05
C ARG A 27 8.49 4.41 -0.61
N CYS A 28 9.51 4.36 0.25
CA CYS A 28 10.90 4.10 -0.16
C CYS A 28 11.11 2.75 -0.85
N ASP A 29 10.24 1.77 -0.59
CA ASP A 29 10.32 0.42 -1.12
C ASP A 29 9.54 0.20 -2.43
N ARG A 30 9.10 1.26 -3.12
CA ARG A 30 8.29 1.14 -4.34
C ARG A 30 8.93 0.21 -5.38
N GLU A 31 10.21 0.38 -5.64
CA GLU A 31 10.94 -0.47 -6.61
C GLU A 31 10.95 -1.94 -6.19
N LEU A 32 11.10 -2.22 -4.89
CA LEU A 32 11.07 -3.57 -4.35
C LEU A 32 9.67 -4.19 -4.48
N VAL A 33 8.61 -3.43 -4.22
CA VAL A 33 7.22 -3.88 -4.42
C VAL A 33 6.96 -4.22 -5.89
N ASP A 34 7.36 -3.32 -6.81
CA ASP A 34 7.19 -3.53 -8.25
C ASP A 34 8.02 -4.73 -8.75
N ARG A 35 9.19 -4.94 -8.19
CA ARG A 35 10.02 -6.11 -8.46
C ARG A 35 9.36 -7.40 -7.97
N CYS A 36 8.89 -7.42 -6.72
CA CYS A 36 8.16 -8.57 -6.17
C CYS A 36 6.96 -8.94 -7.04
N ALA A 37 6.22 -7.94 -7.54
CA ALA A 37 5.11 -8.17 -8.45
C ALA A 37 5.53 -8.84 -9.77
N ARG A 38 6.62 -8.39 -10.38
CA ARG A 38 7.15 -8.99 -11.61
C ARG A 38 7.67 -10.42 -11.42
N GLU A 39 8.19 -10.71 -10.24
CA GLU A 39 8.82 -12.00 -9.91
C GLU A 39 7.83 -12.99 -9.24
N GLY A 40 6.56 -12.61 -9.07
CA GLY A 40 5.53 -13.45 -8.43
C GLY A 40 5.77 -13.68 -6.94
N ILE A 41 6.51 -12.77 -6.27
CA ILE A 41 6.80 -12.83 -4.84
C ILE A 41 5.76 -11.99 -4.11
N ALA A 42 5.16 -12.54 -3.04
CA ALA A 42 4.26 -11.78 -2.19
C ALA A 42 5.03 -10.69 -1.44
N TYR A 43 4.42 -9.51 -1.31
CA TYR A 43 4.97 -8.42 -0.50
C TYR A 43 4.02 -8.12 0.65
N THR A 44 4.52 -8.23 1.89
CA THR A 44 3.75 -8.02 3.10
C THR A 44 4.20 -6.72 3.76
N PRO A 45 3.49 -5.60 3.58
CA PRO A 45 3.83 -4.36 4.25
C PRO A 45 3.52 -4.47 5.74
N PHE A 46 4.54 -4.36 6.60
CA PHE A 46 4.26 -4.15 8.02
C PHE A 46 3.93 -2.68 8.26
N PHE A 47 3.14 -2.42 9.28
CA PHE A 47 2.56 -1.11 9.58
C PHE A 47 1.76 -0.48 8.42
N PRO A 48 0.84 -1.23 7.81
CA PRO A 48 0.05 -0.72 6.67
C PRO A 48 -0.78 0.51 7.04
N LEU A 49 -1.07 0.70 8.34
CA LEU A 49 -1.82 1.84 8.91
C LEU A 49 -0.94 2.76 9.77
N GLY A 50 0.40 2.76 9.58
CA GLY A 50 1.33 3.63 10.29
C GLY A 50 1.89 3.07 11.61
N GLY A 51 1.48 1.88 12.03
CA GLY A 51 2.00 1.22 13.23
C GLY A 51 1.66 1.95 14.53
N PHE A 52 2.68 2.22 15.35
CA PHE A 52 2.50 2.92 16.63
C PHE A 52 2.15 4.40 16.48
N THR A 53 2.46 5.01 15.34
CA THR A 53 2.02 6.36 14.98
C THR A 53 0.96 6.22 13.91
N PRO A 54 -0.33 6.43 14.22
CA PRO A 54 -1.39 6.37 13.22
C PRO A 54 -1.09 7.29 12.05
N LEU A 55 -1.45 6.85 10.83
CA LEU A 55 -1.34 7.69 9.65
C LEU A 55 -2.25 8.92 9.84
N GLN A 56 -1.63 10.06 10.05
CA GLN A 56 -2.31 11.36 10.09
C GLN A 56 -2.01 12.07 8.77
N SER A 57 -3.01 12.22 7.93
CA SER A 57 -2.85 12.89 6.65
C SER A 57 -4.14 13.58 6.27
N ALA A 58 -4.10 14.90 6.21
CA ALA A 58 -5.23 15.70 5.73
C ALA A 58 -5.68 15.28 4.32
N VAL A 59 -4.77 14.76 3.50
CA VAL A 59 -5.08 14.24 2.17
C VAL A 59 -5.89 12.95 2.28
N LEU A 60 -5.52 12.02 3.17
CA LEU A 60 -6.29 10.80 3.41
C LEU A 60 -7.68 11.12 3.95
N ASP A 61 -7.77 12.06 4.89
CA ASP A 61 -9.05 12.48 5.48
C ASP A 61 -9.97 13.09 4.42
N ALA A 62 -9.43 13.93 3.53
CA ALA A 62 -10.19 14.53 2.43
C ALA A 62 -10.66 13.49 1.40
N VAL A 63 -9.82 12.51 1.06
CA VAL A 63 -10.18 11.41 0.14
C VAL A 63 -11.25 10.53 0.77
N ALA A 64 -11.08 10.16 2.04
CA ALA A 64 -12.03 9.35 2.78
C ALA A 64 -13.42 10.00 2.84
N ALA A 65 -13.47 11.30 3.17
CA ALA A 65 -14.72 12.05 3.18
C ALA A 65 -15.43 12.07 1.82
N ARG A 66 -14.68 12.19 0.72
CA ARG A 66 -15.22 12.18 -0.64
C ARG A 66 -15.76 10.81 -1.05
N LEU A 67 -15.12 9.74 -0.60
CA LEU A 67 -15.48 8.37 -0.95
C LEU A 67 -16.50 7.75 0.01
N GLY A 68 -16.83 8.43 1.12
CA GLY A 68 -17.68 7.88 2.17
C GLY A 68 -17.05 6.68 2.89
N ALA A 69 -15.72 6.62 2.92
CA ALA A 69 -14.93 5.58 3.55
C ALA A 69 -14.18 6.14 4.78
N SER A 70 -13.58 5.26 5.58
CA SER A 70 -12.67 5.69 6.63
C SER A 70 -11.24 5.88 6.08
N PRO A 71 -10.41 6.76 6.67
CA PRO A 71 -9.00 6.91 6.29
C PRO A 71 -8.22 5.58 6.32
N ARG A 72 -8.61 4.66 7.20
CA ARG A 72 -8.05 3.31 7.28
C ARG A 72 -8.39 2.47 6.06
N GLN A 73 -9.65 2.50 5.63
CA GLN A 73 -10.09 1.79 4.43
C GLN A 73 -9.35 2.29 3.20
N ASP A 74 -9.19 3.61 3.07
CA ASP A 74 -8.48 4.20 1.94
C ASP A 74 -6.99 3.84 1.93
N ALA A 75 -6.32 3.84 3.08
CA ALA A 75 -4.93 3.42 3.18
C ALA A 75 -4.72 1.96 2.77
N LEU A 76 -5.62 1.05 3.17
CA LEU A 76 -5.57 -0.36 2.79
C LEU A 76 -5.94 -0.57 1.32
N ALA A 77 -6.96 0.14 0.82
CA ALA A 77 -7.36 0.08 -0.58
C ALA A 77 -6.24 0.58 -1.49
N TRP A 78 -5.54 1.64 -1.11
CA TRP A 78 -4.37 2.14 -1.82
C TRP A 78 -3.27 1.08 -1.94
N LEU A 79 -2.91 0.41 -0.85
CA LEU A 79 -1.91 -0.66 -0.86
C LEU A 79 -2.30 -1.78 -1.83
N ARG A 80 -3.56 -2.24 -1.77
CA ARG A 80 -4.06 -3.29 -2.66
C ARG A 80 -4.04 -2.92 -4.13
N GLN A 81 -4.33 -1.65 -4.44
CA GLN A 81 -4.33 -1.17 -5.82
C GLN A 81 -2.93 -0.95 -6.35
N HIS A 82 -1.96 -0.74 -5.46
CA HIS A 82 -0.57 -0.52 -5.85
C HIS A 82 0.05 -1.79 -6.46
N SER A 83 -0.22 -2.97 -5.89
CA SER A 83 0.24 -4.25 -6.44
C SER A 83 -0.68 -5.40 -6.05
N ALA A 84 -0.93 -6.30 -7.01
CA ALA A 84 -1.72 -7.50 -6.80
C ALA A 84 -1.03 -8.53 -5.87
N THR A 85 0.29 -8.43 -5.68
CA THR A 85 1.07 -9.32 -4.80
C THR A 85 1.16 -8.82 -3.36
N ILE A 86 0.59 -7.65 -3.05
CA ILE A 86 0.55 -7.15 -1.68
C ILE A 86 -0.42 -7.98 -0.84
N LEU A 87 0.11 -8.55 0.25
CA LEU A 87 -0.64 -9.23 1.30
C LEU A 87 -0.78 -8.32 2.51
N LEU A 88 -1.99 -7.82 2.76
CA LEU A 88 -2.26 -6.90 3.88
C LEU A 88 -2.34 -7.65 5.21
N ILE A 89 -1.72 -7.07 6.25
CA ILE A 89 -1.73 -7.60 7.62
C ILE A 89 -2.21 -6.54 8.65
N PRO A 90 -3.38 -5.91 8.47
CA PRO A 90 -3.89 -4.91 9.40
C PRO A 90 -4.41 -5.56 10.68
N GLY A 91 -3.52 -5.76 11.66
CA GLY A 91 -3.88 -6.37 12.95
C GLY A 91 -4.90 -5.52 13.71
N THR A 92 -5.89 -6.19 14.33
CA THR A 92 -6.88 -5.55 15.19
C THR A 92 -7.50 -6.54 16.17
N SER A 93 -7.90 -6.06 17.35
CA SER A 93 -8.72 -6.80 18.33
C SER A 93 -10.20 -6.38 18.29
N SER A 94 -10.55 -5.39 17.45
CA SER A 94 -11.91 -4.87 17.32
C SER A 94 -12.63 -5.51 16.13
N VAL A 95 -13.81 -6.08 16.36
CA VAL A 95 -14.68 -6.61 15.29
C VAL A 95 -15.12 -5.52 14.32
N ALA A 96 -15.37 -4.30 14.80
CA ALA A 96 -15.69 -3.16 13.94
C ALA A 96 -14.55 -2.85 12.98
N HIS A 97 -13.31 -2.74 13.47
CA HIS A 97 -12.13 -2.51 12.63
C HIS A 97 -11.87 -3.69 11.67
N LEU A 98 -12.14 -4.93 12.07
CA LEU A 98 -12.02 -6.07 11.16
C LEU A 98 -12.97 -5.93 9.97
N ARG A 99 -14.23 -5.56 10.22
CA ARG A 99 -15.20 -5.31 9.16
C ARG A 99 -14.79 -4.18 8.23
N GLU A 100 -14.25 -3.07 8.77
CA GLU A 100 -13.69 -1.97 7.98
C GLU A 100 -12.51 -2.44 7.10
N ASN A 101 -11.58 -3.22 7.68
CA ASN A 101 -10.43 -3.75 6.95
C ASN A 101 -10.86 -4.66 5.79
N ILE A 102 -11.87 -5.49 5.99
CA ILE A 102 -12.43 -6.35 4.93
C ILE A 102 -13.13 -5.49 3.88
N ALA A 103 -13.92 -4.49 4.27
CA ALA A 103 -14.61 -3.60 3.35
C ALA A 103 -13.64 -2.82 2.44
N ALA A 104 -12.41 -2.54 2.90
CA ALA A 104 -11.37 -1.93 2.06
C ALA A 104 -11.05 -2.75 0.80
N THR A 105 -11.36 -4.06 0.79
CA THR A 105 -11.12 -4.92 -0.37
C THR A 105 -12.05 -4.62 -1.53
N THR A 106 -13.22 -4.06 -1.28
CA THR A 106 -14.24 -3.70 -2.28
C THR A 106 -14.20 -2.23 -2.67
N SER A 107 -13.44 -1.40 -1.93
CA SER A 107 -13.31 0.02 -2.20
C SER A 107 -12.44 0.27 -3.44
N ASN A 108 -13.01 0.93 -4.44
CA ASN A 108 -12.29 1.37 -5.63
C ASN A 108 -11.72 2.78 -5.40
N CYS A 109 -10.58 2.88 -4.75
CA CYS A 109 -9.78 4.11 -4.78
C CYS A 109 -9.11 4.25 -6.14
N ARG A 110 -9.86 4.61 -7.19
CA ARG A 110 -9.23 4.98 -8.46
C ARG A 110 -8.56 6.33 -8.29
N PRO A 111 -7.24 6.45 -8.56
CA PRO A 111 -6.63 7.76 -8.76
C PRO A 111 -7.36 8.42 -9.94
N THR A 112 -7.99 9.56 -9.71
CA THR A 112 -8.49 10.39 -10.79
C THR A 112 -7.28 10.84 -11.60
N ARG A 113 -7.06 10.23 -12.78
CA ARG A 113 -6.13 10.77 -13.77
C ARG A 113 -6.63 12.15 -14.14
N SER A 114 -5.98 13.18 -13.62
CA SER A 114 -6.11 14.52 -14.19
C SER A 114 -5.45 14.49 -15.57
N THR A 115 -6.25 14.42 -16.61
CA THR A 115 -5.81 14.62 -17.98
C THR A 115 -5.58 16.10 -18.19
N ASN A 116 -4.46 16.64 -17.73
CA ASN A 116 -3.92 17.88 -18.26
C ASN A 116 -2.81 17.50 -19.25
N SER A 117 -3.17 17.63 -20.52
CA SER A 117 -2.28 17.61 -21.65
C SER A 117 -1.27 18.75 -21.54
N THR A 118 -0.09 18.49 -21.03
CA THR A 118 1.20 19.11 -21.41
C THR A 118 2.31 18.42 -20.64
N GLY A 119 3.28 17.90 -21.38
CA GLY A 119 4.33 17.03 -20.89
C GLY A 119 5.15 17.60 -19.75
N SER A 120 5.09 16.90 -18.63
CA SER A 120 6.10 16.81 -17.59
C SER A 120 5.61 15.75 -16.62
N ALA A 121 6.36 14.67 -16.47
CA ALA A 121 6.10 13.65 -15.46
C ALA A 121 6.24 14.30 -14.07
N ARG A 122 5.12 14.66 -13.46
CA ARG A 122 5.07 15.00 -12.03
C ARG A 122 4.85 13.73 -11.24
N PRO A 123 5.49 13.57 -10.06
CA PRO A 123 5.22 12.44 -9.18
C PRO A 123 3.74 12.43 -8.81
N ASP A 124 3.14 11.24 -8.78
CA ASP A 124 1.74 11.00 -8.49
C ASP A 124 1.33 11.72 -7.19
N VAL A 125 0.73 12.87 -7.34
CA VAL A 125 0.09 13.61 -6.25
C VAL A 125 -1.34 13.09 -6.18
N TRP A 126 -1.67 12.45 -5.10
CA TRP A 126 -3.04 12.09 -4.77
C TRP A 126 -3.84 13.37 -4.51
N VAL A 127 -4.75 13.72 -5.39
CA VAL A 127 -5.77 14.74 -5.21
C VAL A 127 -7.12 14.04 -5.13
#